data_ac5c84fe46c7860dbff95f91a59775eb
#
_entry.id   ac5c84fe46c7860dbff95f91a59775eb
#
_cell.length_a   1.000
_cell.length_b   1.000
_cell.length_c   1.000
_cell.angle_alpha   90.00
_cell.angle_beta   90.00
_cell.angle_gamma   90.00
#
_symmetry.space_group_name_H-M   'P 1'
#
loop_
_entity.id
_entity.type
_entity.pdbx_description
1 polymer ?
#
loop_
_entity_poly.entity_id
_entity_poly.type
_entity_poly.pdbx_seq_one_letter_code
_entity_poly.pdbx_strand_id
1 'polypeptide(L)'
;MAIITIHREKCTRCGMCAAVCPGRLIAQPSKKDFPAPVPEAEEFCIDCGHCQACCPRDALSLASMPWADCPIIDADGLPSPDSVRLLMQARRSIRVYKKKPVPKRIIAELIDTARFAPTGSNKQPVHWTAISRPDDVQKLAALTVEFIREMLPLAADEATAKRFRRLIGAWDRGIDRVMRGAPHLIVVSCPPEISFPAADCATALAYLELFAFSRG
;
A
#
# COMPACT_ATOMS: atom_id res chain seq x y z
N MET A 1 3.51 -20.64 -21.12
CA MET A 1 4.02 -21.40 -19.94
C MET A 1 2.90 -21.50 -18.94
N ALA A 2 2.75 -22.65 -18.26
CA ALA A 2 1.69 -22.77 -17.24
C ALA A 2 1.92 -21.78 -16.11
N ILE A 3 0.90 -20.99 -15.76
CA ILE A 3 0.97 -19.97 -14.70
C ILE A 3 1.23 -20.59 -13.32
N ILE A 4 0.73 -21.81 -13.09
CA ILE A 4 0.87 -22.57 -11.84
C ILE A 4 1.57 -23.90 -12.15
N THR A 5 2.69 -24.16 -11.50
CA THR A 5 3.43 -25.41 -11.62
C THR A 5 3.44 -26.15 -10.28
N ILE A 6 3.19 -27.47 -10.31
CA ILE A 6 3.20 -28.33 -9.12
C ILE A 6 4.27 -29.39 -9.25
N HIS A 7 5.26 -29.33 -8.37
CA HIS A 7 6.38 -30.29 -8.26
C HIS A 7 5.91 -31.50 -7.45
N ARG A 8 5.50 -32.56 -8.17
CA ARG A 8 4.89 -33.76 -7.56
C ARG A 8 5.80 -34.46 -6.56
N GLU A 9 7.10 -34.40 -6.79
CA GLU A 9 8.14 -35.00 -5.92
C GLU A 9 8.23 -34.35 -4.54
N LYS A 10 7.81 -33.07 -4.44
CA LYS A 10 7.77 -32.32 -3.17
C LYS A 10 6.38 -32.36 -2.55
N CYS A 11 5.34 -32.59 -3.34
CA CYS A 11 3.95 -32.36 -2.94
C CYS A 11 3.43 -33.48 -2.01
N THR A 12 3.01 -33.08 -0.82
CA THR A 12 2.39 -33.99 0.18
C THR A 12 0.89 -34.18 -0.02
N ARG A 13 0.28 -33.55 -1.00
CA ARG A 13 -1.16 -33.62 -1.27
C ARG A 13 -2.03 -33.10 -0.12
N CYS A 14 -1.52 -32.14 0.66
CA CYS A 14 -2.23 -31.58 1.83
C CYS A 14 -3.48 -30.74 1.47
N GLY A 15 -3.62 -30.27 0.22
CA GLY A 15 -4.78 -29.54 -0.25
C GLY A 15 -4.79 -28.05 0.09
N MET A 16 -3.82 -27.53 0.83
CA MET A 16 -3.78 -26.13 1.25
C MET A 16 -3.85 -25.14 0.09
N CYS A 17 -3.13 -25.39 -1.00
CA CYS A 17 -3.13 -24.52 -2.19
C CYS A 17 -4.51 -24.45 -2.87
N ALA A 18 -5.25 -25.56 -2.89
CA ALA A 18 -6.63 -25.58 -3.41
C ALA A 18 -7.59 -24.86 -2.47
N ALA A 19 -7.44 -25.04 -1.16
CA ALA A 19 -8.32 -24.42 -0.15
C ALA A 19 -8.14 -22.91 -0.07
N VAL A 20 -6.91 -22.37 -0.21
CA VAL A 20 -6.61 -20.95 -0.06
C VAL A 20 -6.91 -20.12 -1.31
N CYS A 21 -7.04 -20.75 -2.48
CA CYS A 21 -7.24 -20.04 -3.74
C CYS A 21 -8.62 -19.36 -3.78
N PRO A 22 -8.68 -18.00 -3.82
CA PRO A 22 -9.96 -17.29 -3.81
C PRO A 22 -10.80 -17.57 -5.07
N GLY A 23 -10.15 -17.80 -6.21
CA GLY A 23 -10.79 -18.15 -7.47
C GLY A 23 -11.06 -19.64 -7.64
N ARG A 24 -10.65 -20.50 -6.68
CA ARG A 24 -10.74 -21.97 -6.79
C ARG A 24 -10.11 -22.53 -8.06
N LEU A 25 -9.02 -21.93 -8.49
CA LEU A 25 -8.34 -22.26 -9.75
C LEU A 25 -7.38 -23.46 -9.62
N ILE A 26 -7.35 -24.08 -8.46
CA ILE A 26 -6.59 -25.30 -8.19
C ILE A 26 -7.56 -26.37 -7.69
N ALA A 27 -7.73 -27.43 -8.46
CA ALA A 27 -8.58 -28.55 -8.10
C ALA A 27 -7.76 -29.68 -7.46
N GLN A 28 -8.33 -30.30 -6.44
CA GLN A 28 -7.85 -31.55 -5.85
C GLN A 28 -9.07 -32.43 -5.51
N PRO A 29 -9.50 -33.31 -6.42
CA PRO A 29 -10.73 -34.08 -6.25
C PRO A 29 -10.73 -34.99 -5.03
N SER A 30 -9.57 -35.54 -4.66
CA SER A 30 -9.42 -36.30 -3.44
C SER A 30 -8.02 -36.13 -2.82
N LYS A 31 -7.86 -36.52 -1.55
CA LYS A 31 -6.54 -36.51 -0.88
C LYS A 31 -5.50 -37.46 -1.52
N LYS A 32 -5.94 -38.34 -2.40
CA LYS A 32 -5.02 -39.24 -3.15
C LYS A 32 -4.48 -38.58 -4.41
N ASP A 33 -5.18 -37.54 -4.90
CA ASP A 33 -4.79 -36.84 -6.12
C ASP A 33 -3.80 -35.71 -5.84
N PHE A 34 -2.97 -35.41 -6.82
CA PHE A 34 -2.19 -34.20 -6.80
C PHE A 34 -3.09 -33.01 -7.15
N PRO A 35 -2.92 -31.85 -6.48
CA PRO A 35 -3.56 -30.64 -6.92
C PRO A 35 -3.12 -30.30 -8.36
N ALA A 36 -4.04 -29.74 -9.14
CA ALA A 36 -3.77 -29.34 -10.51
C ALA A 36 -4.54 -28.03 -10.83
N PRO A 37 -4.00 -27.14 -11.68
CA PRO A 37 -4.76 -26.00 -12.15
C PRO A 37 -5.97 -26.47 -12.96
N VAL A 38 -7.10 -25.76 -12.83
CA VAL A 38 -8.26 -25.93 -13.69
C VAL A 38 -8.00 -25.32 -15.08
N PRO A 39 -8.74 -25.71 -16.13
CA PRO A 39 -8.50 -25.20 -17.50
C PRO A 39 -8.46 -23.66 -17.57
N GLU A 40 -9.31 -22.98 -16.80
CA GLU A 40 -9.46 -21.52 -16.82
C GLU A 40 -8.46 -20.79 -15.90
N ALA A 41 -7.49 -21.51 -15.29
CA ALA A 41 -6.60 -20.95 -14.30
C ALA A 41 -5.73 -19.80 -14.85
N GLU A 42 -5.32 -19.87 -16.12
CA GLU A 42 -4.52 -18.80 -16.75
C GLU A 42 -5.30 -17.51 -16.98
N GLU A 43 -6.61 -17.62 -17.22
CA GLU A 43 -7.48 -16.46 -17.47
C GLU A 43 -7.89 -15.73 -16.19
N PHE A 44 -8.18 -16.49 -15.13
CA PHE A 44 -8.79 -15.93 -13.91
C PHE A 44 -7.81 -15.78 -12.73
N CYS A 45 -6.57 -16.21 -12.87
CA CYS A 45 -5.57 -16.06 -11.80
C CYS A 45 -5.21 -14.58 -11.58
N ILE A 46 -5.48 -14.10 -10.38
CA ILE A 46 -5.12 -12.73 -9.95
C ILE A 46 -3.67 -12.62 -9.43
N ASP A 47 -2.89 -13.66 -9.59
CA ASP A 47 -1.46 -13.70 -9.26
C ASP A 47 -1.14 -13.25 -7.81
N CYS A 48 -1.98 -13.65 -6.86
CA CYS A 48 -1.89 -13.19 -5.46
C CYS A 48 -0.87 -13.96 -4.61
N GLY A 49 -0.27 -15.03 -5.10
CA GLY A 49 0.77 -15.79 -4.41
C GLY A 49 0.32 -16.66 -3.23
N HIS A 50 -0.94 -16.60 -2.77
CA HIS A 50 -1.40 -17.32 -1.58
C HIS A 50 -1.16 -18.84 -1.66
N CYS A 51 -1.42 -19.45 -2.82
CA CYS A 51 -1.22 -20.88 -3.03
C CYS A 51 0.25 -21.31 -2.95
N GLN A 52 1.15 -20.42 -3.36
CA GLN A 52 2.61 -20.62 -3.23
C GLN A 52 3.03 -20.41 -1.76
N ALA A 53 2.67 -19.28 -1.17
CA ALA A 53 3.07 -18.91 0.20
C ALA A 53 2.60 -19.92 1.27
N CYS A 54 1.44 -20.57 1.08
CA CYS A 54 0.93 -21.55 2.04
C CYS A 54 1.53 -22.97 1.87
N CYS A 55 2.38 -23.20 0.86
CA CYS A 55 2.90 -24.53 0.58
C CYS A 55 4.04 -24.90 1.54
N PRO A 56 3.85 -25.86 2.47
CA PRO A 56 4.85 -26.17 3.49
C PRO A 56 6.08 -26.93 2.94
N ARG A 57 6.08 -27.26 1.65
CA ARG A 57 7.15 -28.04 0.98
C ARG A 57 7.66 -27.35 -0.28
N ASP A 58 7.29 -26.11 -0.53
CA ASP A 58 7.66 -25.35 -1.75
C ASP A 58 7.38 -26.16 -3.03
N ALA A 59 6.27 -26.91 -3.00
CA ALA A 59 5.89 -27.80 -4.09
C ALA A 59 5.06 -27.11 -5.16
N LEU A 60 4.66 -25.85 -4.97
CA LEU A 60 3.91 -25.05 -5.94
C LEU A 60 4.68 -23.78 -6.24
N SER A 61 4.76 -23.41 -7.51
CA SER A 61 5.33 -22.13 -7.94
C SER A 61 4.42 -21.44 -8.95
N LEU A 62 4.41 -20.12 -8.89
CA LEU A 62 3.82 -19.25 -9.91
C LEU A 62 4.90 -18.78 -10.88
N ALA A 63 4.58 -18.69 -12.16
CA ALA A 63 5.53 -18.26 -13.18
C ALA A 63 6.00 -16.81 -12.95
N SER A 64 5.13 -15.96 -12.43
CA SER A 64 5.39 -14.55 -12.11
C SER A 64 6.18 -14.33 -10.81
N MET A 65 6.24 -15.33 -9.93
CA MET A 65 6.88 -15.25 -8.60
C MET A 65 7.80 -16.44 -8.35
N PRO A 66 8.94 -16.53 -9.04
CA PRO A 66 9.91 -17.60 -8.77
C PRO A 66 10.34 -17.59 -7.29
N TRP A 67 10.49 -18.76 -6.68
CA TRP A 67 10.91 -18.87 -5.28
C TRP A 67 12.20 -18.11 -4.95
N ALA A 68 13.12 -18.02 -5.92
CA ALA A 68 14.37 -17.28 -5.75
C ALA A 68 14.17 -15.77 -5.53
N ASP A 69 13.06 -15.22 -6.01
CA ASP A 69 12.74 -13.80 -5.91
C ASP A 69 11.82 -13.49 -4.72
N CYS A 70 11.36 -14.52 -4.00
CA CYS A 70 10.48 -14.36 -2.86
C CYS A 70 11.30 -14.16 -1.57
N PRO A 71 11.02 -13.12 -0.77
CA PRO A 71 11.68 -12.97 0.52
C PRO A 71 11.27 -14.07 1.48
N ILE A 72 12.25 -14.62 2.18
CA ILE A 72 11.99 -15.56 3.28
C ILE A 72 11.51 -14.74 4.48
N ILE A 73 10.33 -15.09 4.98
CA ILE A 73 9.79 -14.48 6.20
C ILE A 73 10.27 -15.29 7.40
N ASP A 74 11.10 -14.66 8.21
CA ASP A 74 11.49 -15.22 9.50
C ASP A 74 10.36 -15.00 10.52
N ALA A 75 9.67 -16.07 10.87
CA ALA A 75 8.56 -16.01 11.81
C ALA A 75 8.98 -15.56 13.21
N ASP A 76 10.19 -15.90 13.63
CA ASP A 76 10.74 -15.53 14.94
C ASP A 76 11.14 -14.04 14.99
N GLY A 77 11.39 -13.44 13.82
CA GLY A 77 11.66 -12.00 13.65
C GLY A 77 10.41 -11.11 13.63
N LEU A 78 9.20 -11.70 13.64
CA LEU A 78 7.97 -10.91 13.66
C LEU A 78 7.80 -10.17 15.01
N PRO A 79 7.30 -8.91 15.01
CA PRO A 79 7.08 -8.18 16.23
C PRO A 79 6.00 -8.84 17.09
N SER A 80 6.15 -8.77 18.42
CA SER A 80 5.14 -9.28 19.34
C SER A 80 3.81 -8.54 19.18
N PRO A 81 2.66 -9.17 19.54
CA PRO A 81 1.36 -8.49 19.54
C PRO A 81 1.36 -7.17 20.32
N ASP A 82 2.09 -7.11 21.43
CA ASP A 82 2.21 -5.91 22.26
C ASP A 82 2.99 -4.80 21.54
N SER A 83 4.04 -5.15 20.82
CA SER A 83 4.81 -4.19 20.01
C SER A 83 3.96 -3.60 18.89
N VAL A 84 3.19 -4.43 18.19
CA VAL A 84 2.27 -3.99 17.12
C VAL A 84 1.18 -3.09 17.71
N ARG A 85 0.57 -3.49 18.82
CA ARG A 85 -0.46 -2.69 19.51
C ARG A 85 0.09 -1.34 19.92
N LEU A 86 1.28 -1.30 20.53
CA LEU A 86 1.94 -0.05 20.94
C LEU A 86 2.20 0.87 19.77
N LEU A 87 2.73 0.34 18.65
CA LEU A 87 2.96 1.10 17.41
C LEU A 87 1.66 1.76 16.92
N MET A 88 0.57 1.00 16.83
CA MET A 88 -0.72 1.50 16.37
C MET A 88 -1.31 2.56 17.30
N GLN A 89 -1.19 2.36 18.63
CA GLN A 89 -1.70 3.29 19.64
C GLN A 89 -0.87 4.57 19.76
N ALA A 90 0.44 4.48 19.56
CA ALA A 90 1.36 5.60 19.70
C ALA A 90 1.35 6.57 18.49
N ARG A 91 1.04 6.06 17.29
CA ARG A 91 1.01 6.89 16.09
C ARG A 91 0.05 8.09 16.24
N ARG A 92 0.54 9.26 15.87
CA ARG A 92 -0.23 10.53 15.84
C ARG A 92 0.06 11.28 14.55
N SER A 93 -0.90 12.08 14.12
CA SER A 93 -0.70 13.01 13.00
C SER A 93 0.38 14.03 13.36
N ILE A 94 1.50 13.99 12.66
CA ILE A 94 2.60 14.94 12.85
C ILE A 94 2.23 16.28 12.18
N ARG A 95 2.46 17.39 12.88
CA ARG A 95 2.13 18.75 12.41
C ARG A 95 3.25 19.76 12.63
N VAL A 96 4.38 19.29 13.15
CA VAL A 96 5.61 20.05 13.30
C VAL A 96 6.74 19.20 12.68
N TYR A 97 7.39 19.72 11.68
CA TYR A 97 8.39 19.02 10.92
C TYR A 97 9.79 19.59 11.21
N LYS A 98 10.79 18.69 11.22
CA LYS A 98 12.19 19.09 11.20
C LYS A 98 12.50 19.73 9.85
N LYS A 99 13.28 20.81 9.83
CA LYS A 99 13.73 21.47 8.58
C LYS A 99 14.74 20.65 7.78
N LYS A 100 15.07 19.43 8.24
CA LYS A 100 16.05 18.56 7.60
C LYS A 100 15.34 17.65 6.58
N PRO A 101 15.75 17.66 5.31
CA PRO A 101 15.22 16.76 4.31
C PRO A 101 15.50 15.30 4.65
N VAL A 102 14.52 14.43 4.37
CA VAL A 102 14.70 12.98 4.46
C VAL A 102 15.49 12.50 3.23
N PRO A 103 16.53 11.68 3.40
CA PRO A 103 17.30 11.13 2.28
C PRO A 103 16.41 10.35 1.32
N LYS A 104 16.65 10.49 0.00
CA LYS A 104 15.85 9.78 -1.03
C LYS A 104 15.78 8.28 -0.82
N ARG A 105 16.88 7.66 -0.33
CA ARG A 105 16.92 6.22 -0.01
C ARG A 105 15.88 5.82 1.05
N ILE A 106 15.62 6.69 2.04
CA ILE A 106 14.60 6.43 3.07
C ILE A 106 13.19 6.55 2.48
N ILE A 107 12.96 7.56 1.63
CA ILE A 107 11.67 7.70 0.93
C ILE A 107 11.40 6.47 0.05
N ALA A 108 12.41 6.00 -0.67
CA ALA A 108 12.31 4.79 -1.49
C ALA A 108 12.00 3.55 -0.64
N GLU A 109 12.68 3.37 0.50
CA GLU A 109 12.44 2.29 1.44
C GLU A 109 11.02 2.32 2.03
N LEU A 110 10.49 3.51 2.36
CA LEU A 110 9.11 3.67 2.83
C LEU A 110 8.09 3.21 1.78
N ILE A 111 8.30 3.60 0.53
CA ILE A 111 7.44 3.24 -0.60
C ILE A 111 7.55 1.74 -0.90
N ASP A 112 8.78 1.20 -0.93
CA ASP A 112 9.01 -0.23 -1.18
C ASP A 112 8.37 -1.11 -0.10
N THR A 113 8.38 -0.68 1.16
CA THR A 113 7.66 -1.37 2.23
C THR A 113 6.14 -1.24 2.06
N ALA A 114 5.64 -0.06 1.70
CA ALA A 114 4.21 0.19 1.55
C ALA A 114 3.57 -0.54 0.36
N ARG A 115 4.37 -0.97 -0.66
CA ARG A 115 3.86 -1.76 -1.79
C ARG A 115 3.29 -3.12 -1.40
N PHE A 116 3.59 -3.63 -0.20
CA PHE A 116 3.01 -4.87 0.33
C PHE A 116 1.59 -4.68 0.88
N ALA A 117 1.03 -3.48 0.85
CA ALA A 117 -0.36 -3.24 1.20
C ALA A 117 -1.29 -4.02 0.25
N PRO A 118 -2.32 -4.70 0.77
CA PRO A 118 -3.27 -5.44 -0.07
C PRO A 118 -4.07 -4.49 -0.97
N THR A 119 -4.41 -4.96 -2.16
CA THR A 119 -5.22 -4.22 -3.13
C THR A 119 -6.36 -5.09 -3.67
N GLY A 120 -7.42 -4.47 -4.16
CA GLY A 120 -8.55 -5.16 -4.75
C GLY A 120 -8.10 -6.11 -5.88
N SER A 121 -8.44 -7.40 -5.77
CA SER A 121 -8.03 -8.46 -6.71
C SER A 121 -6.53 -8.50 -7.02
N ASN A 122 -5.69 -8.08 -6.07
CA ASN A 122 -4.24 -8.01 -6.22
C ASN A 122 -3.76 -7.19 -7.44
N LYS A 123 -4.52 -6.21 -7.87
CA LYS A 123 -4.19 -5.39 -9.07
C LYS A 123 -2.99 -4.48 -8.88
N GLN A 124 -2.59 -4.19 -7.64
CA GLN A 124 -1.44 -3.35 -7.29
C GLN A 124 -1.38 -2.01 -8.06
N PRO A 125 -2.50 -1.26 -8.14
CA PRO A 125 -2.64 -0.12 -9.03
C PRO A 125 -2.10 1.19 -8.45
N VAL A 126 -1.49 1.15 -7.27
CA VAL A 126 -1.10 2.36 -6.54
C VAL A 126 0.17 2.97 -7.15
N HIS A 127 0.05 4.18 -7.65
CA HIS A 127 1.17 4.99 -8.11
C HIS A 127 1.63 5.96 -7.03
N TRP A 128 2.94 6.11 -6.89
CA TRP A 128 3.58 6.94 -5.89
C TRP A 128 4.31 8.11 -6.54
N THR A 129 4.00 9.32 -6.12
CA THR A 129 4.73 10.53 -6.51
C THR A 129 5.36 11.17 -5.28
N ALA A 130 6.69 11.18 -5.23
CA ALA A 130 7.45 11.79 -4.14
C ALA A 130 7.99 13.16 -4.57
N ILE A 131 7.49 14.23 -3.97
CA ILE A 131 7.96 15.60 -4.15
C ILE A 131 9.02 15.86 -3.08
N SER A 132 10.28 15.89 -3.48
CA SER A 132 11.43 15.86 -2.58
C SER A 132 12.10 17.22 -2.34
N ARG A 133 11.71 18.28 -3.09
CA ARG A 133 12.24 19.63 -2.93
C ARG A 133 11.30 20.47 -2.06
N PRO A 134 11.77 21.05 -0.96
CA PRO A 134 10.93 21.88 -0.09
C PRO A 134 10.25 23.03 -0.83
N ASP A 135 10.95 23.68 -1.79
CA ASP A 135 10.39 24.75 -2.59
C ASP A 135 9.19 24.32 -3.44
N ASP A 136 9.22 23.09 -3.96
CA ASP A 136 8.10 22.57 -4.76
C ASP A 136 6.90 22.20 -3.86
N VAL A 137 7.16 21.71 -2.64
CA VAL A 137 6.10 21.51 -1.63
C VAL A 137 5.46 22.85 -1.25
N GLN A 138 6.27 23.91 -1.09
CA GLN A 138 5.78 25.26 -0.78
C GLN A 138 4.96 25.84 -1.93
N LYS A 139 5.37 25.64 -3.19
CA LYS A 139 4.59 26.04 -4.37
C LYS A 139 3.22 25.36 -4.40
N LEU A 140 3.17 24.07 -4.11
CA LEU A 140 1.91 23.32 -4.02
C LEU A 140 1.03 23.84 -2.88
N ALA A 141 1.59 24.23 -1.75
CA ALA A 141 0.85 24.88 -0.67
C ALA A 141 0.24 26.20 -1.14
N ALA A 142 1.00 27.03 -1.87
CA ALA A 142 0.51 28.29 -2.44
C ALA A 142 -0.64 28.05 -3.43
N LEU A 143 -0.45 27.15 -4.40
CA LEU A 143 -1.50 26.79 -5.37
C LEU A 143 -2.76 26.25 -4.69
N THR A 144 -2.62 25.48 -3.61
CA THR A 144 -3.75 24.99 -2.83
C THR A 144 -4.51 26.15 -2.18
N VAL A 145 -3.81 27.16 -1.66
CA VAL A 145 -4.45 28.33 -1.07
C VAL A 145 -5.18 29.17 -2.13
N GLU A 146 -4.57 29.37 -3.31
CA GLU A 146 -5.24 30.08 -4.40
C GLU A 146 -6.50 29.33 -4.87
N PHE A 147 -6.44 28.03 -5.04
CA PHE A 147 -7.63 27.23 -5.32
C PHE A 147 -8.72 27.39 -4.24
N ILE A 148 -8.35 27.41 -2.96
CA ILE A 148 -9.30 27.63 -1.86
C ILE A 148 -9.89 29.05 -1.90
N ARG A 149 -9.14 30.07 -2.37
CA ARG A 149 -9.68 31.45 -2.58
C ARG A 149 -10.75 31.43 -3.65
N GLU A 150 -10.52 30.76 -4.76
CA GLU A 150 -11.48 30.59 -5.86
C GLU A 150 -12.74 29.85 -5.39
N MET A 151 -12.57 28.83 -4.55
CA MET A 151 -13.69 28.04 -4.02
C MET A 151 -14.45 28.70 -2.88
N LEU A 152 -13.94 29.79 -2.26
CA LEU A 152 -14.58 30.42 -1.13
C LEU A 152 -16.00 30.94 -1.44
N PRO A 153 -16.27 31.62 -2.59
CA PRO A 153 -17.62 32.03 -2.95
C PRO A 153 -18.57 30.85 -3.28
N LEU A 154 -18.02 29.68 -3.55
CA LEU A 154 -18.77 28.48 -3.89
C LEU A 154 -18.91 27.52 -2.69
N ALA A 155 -18.55 27.95 -1.48
CA ALA A 155 -18.60 27.11 -0.29
C ALA A 155 -20.05 26.66 -0.01
N ALA A 156 -20.22 25.33 0.19
CA ALA A 156 -21.53 24.71 0.36
C ALA A 156 -22.31 25.21 1.60
N ASP A 157 -21.56 25.66 2.63
CA ASP A 157 -22.13 26.15 3.88
C ASP A 157 -21.19 27.17 4.57
N GLU A 158 -21.72 27.91 5.56
CA GLU A 158 -20.95 28.90 6.31
C GLU A 158 -19.81 28.28 7.14
N ALA A 159 -19.94 27.05 7.60
CA ALA A 159 -18.85 26.35 8.33
C ALA A 159 -17.66 26.12 7.41
N THR A 160 -17.90 25.69 6.19
CA THR A 160 -16.89 25.52 5.14
C THR A 160 -16.26 26.86 4.77
N ALA A 161 -17.07 27.90 4.51
CA ALA A 161 -16.59 29.25 4.24
C ALA A 161 -15.69 29.79 5.36
N LYS A 162 -16.07 29.57 6.61
CA LYS A 162 -15.28 29.97 7.79
C LYS A 162 -13.93 29.24 7.85
N ARG A 163 -13.88 27.93 7.51
CA ARG A 163 -12.63 27.16 7.44
C ARG A 163 -11.73 27.73 6.35
N PHE A 164 -12.26 28.02 5.17
CA PHE A 164 -11.51 28.59 4.05
C PHE A 164 -10.93 29.96 4.43
N ARG A 165 -11.75 30.89 4.97
CA ARG A 165 -11.27 32.20 5.43
C ARG A 165 -10.16 32.09 6.47
N ARG A 166 -10.26 31.14 7.42
CA ARG A 166 -9.22 30.93 8.45
C ARG A 166 -7.92 30.42 7.86
N LEU A 167 -7.99 29.57 6.84
CA LEU A 167 -6.81 29.03 6.17
C LEU A 167 -6.13 30.09 5.34
N ILE A 168 -6.90 30.84 4.51
CA ILE A 168 -6.42 31.97 3.71
C ILE A 168 -5.77 33.01 4.61
N GLY A 169 -6.48 33.46 5.65
CA GLY A 169 -5.96 34.48 6.55
C GLY A 169 -4.73 34.03 7.35
N ALA A 170 -4.51 32.74 7.57
CA ALA A 170 -3.26 32.24 8.13
C ALA A 170 -2.11 32.37 7.12
N TRP A 171 -2.36 31.97 5.88
CA TRP A 171 -1.39 32.07 4.78
C TRP A 171 -0.95 33.53 4.55
N ASP A 172 -1.89 34.48 4.53
CA ASP A 172 -1.61 35.92 4.34
C ASP A 172 -0.72 36.52 5.45
N ARG A 173 -0.69 35.85 6.61
CA ARG A 173 0.20 36.19 7.72
C ARG A 173 1.49 35.34 7.73
N GLY A 174 1.80 34.62 6.64
CA GLY A 174 2.99 33.79 6.53
C GLY A 174 2.92 32.46 7.29
N ILE A 175 1.73 32.00 7.69
CA ILE A 175 1.54 30.74 8.43
C ILE A 175 1.00 29.66 7.46
N ASP A 176 1.86 28.78 7.02
CA ASP A 176 1.46 27.62 6.23
C ASP A 176 0.68 26.60 7.08
N ARG A 177 -0.62 26.51 6.84
CA ARG A 177 -1.51 25.50 7.44
C ARG A 177 -1.84 24.34 6.51
N VAL A 178 -1.41 24.40 5.27
CA VAL A 178 -1.61 23.34 4.27
C VAL A 178 -0.56 22.25 4.47
N MET A 179 0.68 22.55 4.14
CA MET A 179 1.81 21.60 4.23
C MET A 179 2.62 21.74 5.54
N ARG A 180 2.38 22.82 6.32
CA ARG A 180 3.01 23.07 7.63
C ARG A 180 4.54 23.12 7.58
N GLY A 181 5.10 23.53 6.44
CA GLY A 181 6.54 23.53 6.20
C GLY A 181 7.16 22.13 6.10
N ALA A 182 6.36 21.12 5.75
CA ALA A 182 6.90 19.78 5.49
C ALA A 182 7.95 19.82 4.37
N PRO A 183 9.12 19.17 4.54
CA PRO A 183 10.18 19.19 3.53
C PRO A 183 9.88 18.33 2.30
N HIS A 184 8.93 17.41 2.41
CA HIS A 184 8.53 16.47 1.36
C HIS A 184 7.02 16.27 1.35
N LEU A 185 6.50 15.85 0.20
CA LEU A 185 5.12 15.40 0.04
C LEU A 185 5.12 14.09 -0.74
N ILE A 186 4.38 13.11 -0.25
CA ILE A 186 4.10 11.86 -0.97
C ILE A 186 2.63 11.86 -1.37
N VAL A 187 2.38 11.73 -2.66
CA VAL A 187 1.04 11.64 -3.23
C VAL A 187 0.85 10.23 -3.77
N VAL A 188 -0.30 9.64 -3.48
CA VAL A 188 -0.72 8.38 -4.08
C VAL A 188 -1.90 8.59 -5.00
N SER A 189 -1.92 7.83 -6.08
CA SER A 189 -3.02 7.83 -7.03
C SER A 189 -3.25 6.44 -7.58
N CYS A 190 -4.48 6.18 -8.00
CA CYS A 190 -4.87 4.99 -8.75
C CYS A 190 -5.63 5.43 -10.00
N PRO A 191 -5.59 4.64 -11.09
CA PRO A 191 -6.49 4.83 -12.22
C PRO A 191 -7.96 4.78 -11.77
N PRO A 192 -8.83 5.66 -12.29
CA PRO A 192 -10.23 5.76 -11.82
C PRO A 192 -11.08 4.53 -12.14
N GLU A 193 -10.70 3.74 -13.13
CA GLU A 193 -11.37 2.50 -13.56
C GLU A 193 -11.14 1.31 -12.61
N ILE A 194 -10.26 1.43 -11.63
CA ILE A 194 -10.03 0.40 -10.62
C ILE A 194 -11.23 0.31 -9.68
N SER A 195 -11.63 -0.90 -9.30
CA SER A 195 -12.83 -1.13 -8.48
C SER A 195 -12.83 -0.43 -7.13
N PHE A 196 -11.64 -0.27 -6.50
CA PHE A 196 -11.52 0.27 -5.13
C PHE A 196 -10.37 1.28 -4.99
N PRO A 197 -10.27 2.33 -5.85
CA PRO A 197 -9.08 3.20 -5.92
C PRO A 197 -8.82 3.93 -4.60
N ALA A 198 -9.86 4.44 -3.95
CA ALA A 198 -9.71 5.16 -2.69
C ALA A 198 -9.28 4.23 -1.53
N ALA A 199 -9.81 3.00 -1.48
CA ALA A 199 -9.45 2.03 -0.45
C ALA A 199 -7.99 1.55 -0.63
N ASP A 200 -7.59 1.24 -1.86
CA ASP A 200 -6.22 0.81 -2.17
C ASP A 200 -5.20 1.91 -1.81
N CYS A 201 -5.47 3.16 -2.20
CA CYS A 201 -4.63 4.30 -1.84
C CYS A 201 -4.57 4.53 -0.32
N ALA A 202 -5.70 4.47 0.38
CA ALA A 202 -5.76 4.68 1.82
C ALA A 202 -5.00 3.58 2.58
N THR A 203 -5.13 2.31 2.15
CA THR A 203 -4.42 1.18 2.75
C THR A 203 -2.91 1.31 2.55
N ALA A 204 -2.48 1.65 1.34
CA ALA A 204 -1.08 1.87 1.03
C ALA A 204 -0.47 3.02 1.86
N LEU A 205 -1.18 4.14 2.01
CA LEU A 205 -0.76 5.25 2.87
C LEU A 205 -0.69 4.85 4.35
N ALA A 206 -1.62 4.02 4.84
CA ALA A 206 -1.59 3.54 6.22
C ALA A 206 -0.35 2.67 6.50
N TYR A 207 0.03 1.80 5.56
CA TYR A 207 1.28 1.02 5.64
C TYR A 207 2.51 1.93 5.68
N LEU A 208 2.57 2.91 4.77
CA LEU A 208 3.67 3.89 4.74
C LEU A 208 3.75 4.68 6.03
N GLU A 209 2.62 5.18 6.56
CA GLU A 209 2.59 5.99 7.78
C GLU A 209 3.05 5.19 9.00
N LEU A 210 2.58 3.94 9.18
CA LEU A 210 2.99 3.09 10.28
C LEU A 210 4.48 2.77 10.22
N PHE A 211 5.00 2.44 9.04
CA PHE A 211 6.43 2.18 8.88
C PHE A 211 7.27 3.44 9.06
N ALA A 212 6.83 4.58 8.54
CA ALA A 212 7.50 5.86 8.75
C ALA A 212 7.56 6.22 10.26
N PHE A 213 6.45 6.00 10.99
CA PHE A 213 6.42 6.24 12.44
C PHE A 213 7.37 5.33 13.20
N SER A 214 7.52 4.06 12.82
CA SER A 214 8.44 3.13 13.47
C SER A 214 9.92 3.52 13.32
N ARG A 215 10.25 4.34 12.33
CA ARG A 215 11.61 4.83 12.09
C ARG A 215 11.97 6.13 12.83
N GLY A 216 11.04 6.77 13.53
CA GLY A 216 11.22 8.03 14.27
C GLY A 216 11.07 9.25 13.39
#